data_f712f3264e3075faa390d9ad9eff7733
#
_entry.id   f712f3264e3075faa390d9ad9eff7733
#
_cell.length_a   1.000
_cell.length_b   1.000
_cell.length_c   1.000
_cell.angle_alpha   90.00
_cell.angle_beta   90.00
_cell.angle_gamma   90.00
#
_symmetry.space_group_name_H-M   'P 1'
#
loop_
_entity.id
_entity.type
_entity.pdbx_description
1 polymer ?
#
loop_
_entity_poly.entity_id
_entity_poly.type
_entity_poly.pdbx_seq_one_letter_code
_entity_poly.pdbx_strand_id
1 'polypeptide(L)'
;RQRQMCIRDSIKSLSKTANGRLSGSAKIDFETYIQRQYFKQIIHEANKRLLTMSNHQFILKLKEEANTGRKTNEGLDLSVYSLVTDSERDVKTLSGGESFLAALAMALGLSDIVERSAGAIHPDMMFIDEGFGSLDAQSRQQAIEVLGELAGDSRMVGIISHVTELKEQIDRKLVV
;
A
#
# COMPACT_ATOMS: atom_id res chain seq x y z
N ARG A 1 4.57 0.61 50.83
CA ARG A 1 3.26 0.99 50.23
C ARG A 1 3.40 2.07 49.15
N GLN A 2 4.19 3.15 49.33
CA GLN A 2 4.40 4.18 48.29
C GLN A 2 5.01 3.69 46.99
N ARG A 3 6.04 2.82 47.02
CA ARG A 3 6.65 2.26 45.77
C ARG A 3 5.66 1.44 44.94
N GLN A 4 4.80 0.64 45.59
CA GLN A 4 3.78 -0.15 44.87
C GLN A 4 2.72 0.74 44.22
N MET A 5 2.40 1.87 44.86
CA MET A 5 1.46 2.86 44.32
C MET A 5 2.02 3.54 43.06
N CYS A 6 3.26 3.99 43.07
CA CYS A 6 3.95 4.57 41.90
C CYS A 6 4.05 3.60 40.72
N ILE A 7 4.42 2.34 40.96
CA ILE A 7 4.51 1.31 39.90
C ILE A 7 3.12 1.07 39.28
N ARG A 8 2.10 0.93 40.10
CA ARG A 8 0.73 0.75 39.66
C ARG A 8 0.20 1.93 38.82
N ASP A 9 0.54 3.14 39.21
CA ASP A 9 0.13 4.34 38.49
C ASP A 9 0.89 4.49 37.15
N SER A 10 2.18 4.13 37.13
CA SER A 10 2.97 4.08 35.90
C SER A 10 2.43 3.01 34.94
N ILE A 11 2.10 1.81 35.43
CA ILE A 11 1.51 0.75 34.60
C ILE A 11 0.13 1.17 34.08
N LYS A 12 -0.70 1.82 34.89
CA LYS A 12 -2.00 2.37 34.45
C LYS A 12 -1.85 3.44 33.40
N SER A 13 -0.86 4.33 33.56
CA SER A 13 -0.55 5.38 32.58
C SER A 13 -0.11 4.77 31.25
N LEU A 14 0.84 3.80 31.28
CA LEU A 14 1.27 3.06 30.10
C LEU A 14 0.11 2.31 29.42
N SER A 15 -0.74 1.65 30.20
CA SER A 15 -1.94 0.98 29.69
C SER A 15 -2.91 1.96 29.03
N LYS A 16 -3.12 3.15 29.61
CA LYS A 16 -3.96 4.19 29.01
C LYS A 16 -3.37 4.72 27.71
N THR A 17 -2.04 4.91 27.66
CA THR A 17 -1.32 5.35 26.46
C THR A 17 -1.39 4.29 25.38
N ALA A 18 -1.12 3.03 25.70
CA ALA A 18 -1.16 1.91 24.76
C ALA A 18 -2.57 1.65 24.19
N ASN A 19 -3.61 1.93 24.96
CA ASN A 19 -5.00 1.80 24.53
C ASN A 19 -5.62 3.10 23.97
N GLY A 20 -4.80 4.10 23.64
CA GLY A 20 -5.25 5.37 23.04
C GLY A 20 -6.23 6.18 23.91
N ARG A 21 -6.18 6.03 25.24
CA ARG A 21 -7.09 6.72 26.17
C ARG A 21 -6.52 8.03 26.73
N LEU A 22 -5.67 8.72 25.98
CA LEU A 22 -5.16 10.04 26.34
C LEU A 22 -6.20 11.11 26.00
N SER A 23 -6.49 11.98 26.95
CA SER A 23 -7.37 13.12 26.74
C SER A 23 -6.74 14.10 25.74
N GLY A 24 -7.46 14.39 24.65
CA GLY A 24 -7.04 15.38 23.64
C GLY A 24 -6.35 14.82 22.40
N SER A 25 -6.13 13.51 22.30
CA SER A 25 -5.60 12.86 21.10
C SER A 25 -6.66 11.96 20.45
N ALA A 26 -6.52 11.69 19.14
CA ALA A 26 -7.30 10.67 18.46
C ALA A 26 -7.15 9.34 19.22
N LYS A 27 -8.27 8.65 19.46
CA LYS A 27 -8.30 7.40 20.24
C LYS A 27 -7.81 6.23 19.40
N ILE A 28 -6.54 6.25 19.02
CA ILE A 28 -5.88 5.16 18.31
C ILE A 28 -5.15 4.32 19.35
N ASP A 29 -5.33 3.00 19.33
CA ASP A 29 -4.50 2.10 20.13
C ASP A 29 -3.07 1.99 19.55
N PHE A 30 -2.15 1.49 20.35
CA PHE A 30 -0.74 1.41 19.96
C PHE A 30 -0.52 0.50 18.75
N GLU A 31 -1.29 -0.57 18.63
CA GLU A 31 -1.22 -1.50 17.49
C GLU A 31 -1.58 -0.78 16.20
N THR A 32 -2.73 -0.12 16.16
CA THR A 32 -3.17 0.68 15.00
C THR A 32 -2.18 1.79 14.67
N TYR A 33 -1.57 2.43 15.68
CA TYR A 33 -0.54 3.44 15.46
C TYR A 33 0.68 2.86 14.73
N ILE A 34 1.19 1.72 15.16
CA ILE A 34 2.32 1.04 14.52
C ILE A 34 1.96 0.59 13.10
N GLN A 35 0.81 -0.06 12.91
CA GLN A 35 0.31 -0.46 11.59
C GLN A 35 0.22 0.74 10.66
N ARG A 36 -0.27 1.88 11.13
CA ARG A 36 -0.37 3.12 10.37
C ARG A 36 1.01 3.65 9.93
N GLN A 37 2.03 3.55 10.77
CA GLN A 37 3.39 3.97 10.38
C GLN A 37 3.96 3.09 9.27
N TYR A 38 3.80 1.77 9.36
CA TYR A 38 4.20 0.86 8.29
C TYR A 38 3.40 1.12 7.00
N PHE A 39 2.10 1.31 7.14
CA PHE A 39 1.22 1.55 6.00
C PHE A 39 1.57 2.85 5.26
N LYS A 40 1.94 3.92 5.97
CA LYS A 40 2.45 5.15 5.35
C LYS A 40 3.72 4.91 4.53
N GLN A 41 4.62 4.07 5.02
CA GLN A 41 5.84 3.72 4.27
C GLN A 41 5.49 2.92 3.01
N ILE A 42 4.57 1.96 3.12
CA ILE A 42 4.09 1.19 1.96
C ILE A 42 3.48 2.10 0.91
N ILE A 43 2.60 3.02 1.31
CA ILE A 43 1.98 4.01 0.41
C ILE A 43 3.05 4.89 -0.27
N HIS A 44 4.06 5.31 0.49
CA HIS A 44 5.15 6.11 -0.05
C HIS A 44 5.91 5.37 -1.16
N GLU A 45 6.30 4.12 -0.92
CA GLU A 45 6.98 3.30 -1.93
C GLU A 45 6.06 2.95 -3.11
N ALA A 46 4.79 2.64 -2.83
CA ALA A 46 3.77 2.37 -3.84
C ALA A 46 3.59 3.57 -4.78
N ASN A 47 3.49 4.79 -4.24
CA ASN A 47 3.26 5.99 -5.04
C ASN A 47 4.40 6.29 -6.03
N LYS A 48 5.64 5.90 -5.74
CA LYS A 48 6.75 6.07 -6.68
C LYS A 48 6.47 5.35 -8.01
N ARG A 49 5.97 4.10 -7.92
CA ARG A 49 5.62 3.31 -9.10
C ARG A 49 4.26 3.66 -9.67
N LEU A 50 3.32 3.97 -8.81
CA LEU A 50 1.98 4.37 -9.23
C LEU A 50 1.99 5.64 -10.09
N LEU A 51 2.83 6.61 -9.77
CA LEU A 51 3.02 7.82 -10.59
C LEU A 51 3.46 7.47 -12.01
N THR A 52 4.40 6.56 -12.17
CA THR A 52 4.84 6.11 -13.48
C THR A 52 3.74 5.34 -14.21
N MET A 53 3.15 4.33 -13.57
CA MET A 53 2.13 3.46 -14.17
C MET A 53 0.82 4.21 -14.50
N SER A 54 0.47 5.24 -13.72
CA SER A 54 -0.74 6.06 -13.96
C SER A 54 -0.50 7.29 -14.81
N ASN A 55 0.69 7.45 -15.39
CA ASN A 55 1.08 8.67 -16.11
C ASN A 55 0.85 9.95 -15.27
N HIS A 56 1.25 9.92 -14.02
CA HIS A 56 1.13 11.03 -13.05
C HIS A 56 -0.32 11.53 -12.86
N GLN A 57 -1.31 10.65 -13.01
CA GLN A 57 -2.71 11.07 -12.87
C GLN A 57 -3.16 11.13 -11.41
N PHE A 58 -2.72 10.19 -10.56
CA PHE A 58 -3.15 10.15 -9.17
C PHE A 58 -2.15 9.47 -8.24
N ILE A 59 -2.30 9.73 -6.96
CA ILE A 59 -1.55 9.08 -5.87
C ILE A 59 -2.51 8.57 -4.79
N LEU A 60 -2.04 7.61 -4.00
CA LEU A 60 -2.72 7.13 -2.82
C LEU A 60 -2.34 7.97 -1.60
N LYS A 61 -3.30 8.30 -0.77
CA LYS A 61 -3.10 8.95 0.54
C LYS A 61 -3.78 8.16 1.63
N LEU A 62 -3.24 8.22 2.82
CA LEU A 62 -3.91 7.73 4.01
C LEU A 62 -4.89 8.80 4.48
N LYS A 63 -6.15 8.43 4.65
CA LYS A 63 -7.16 9.37 5.16
C LYS A 63 -6.72 9.92 6.52
N GLU A 64 -6.80 11.24 6.68
CA GLU A 64 -6.64 11.86 7.98
C GLU A 64 -7.86 11.56 8.85
N GLU A 65 -7.61 11.24 10.10
CA GLU A 65 -8.69 10.97 11.04
C GLU A 65 -9.49 12.24 11.27
N ALA A 66 -10.75 12.22 10.87
CA ALA A 66 -11.69 13.18 11.38
C ALA A 66 -11.88 12.91 12.89
N ASN A 67 -11.71 13.94 13.70
CA ASN A 67 -11.87 13.93 15.17
C ASN A 67 -13.35 13.65 15.59
N THR A 68 -13.97 12.64 15.04
CA THR A 68 -15.40 12.32 15.22
C THR A 68 -15.71 11.42 16.40
N GLY A 69 -14.82 11.31 17.39
CA GLY A 69 -15.16 10.67 18.69
C GLY A 69 -15.63 9.20 18.64
N ARG A 70 -15.81 8.60 17.48
CA ARG A 70 -16.16 7.19 17.30
C ARG A 70 -14.89 6.34 17.22
N LYS A 71 -14.86 5.26 17.99
CA LYS A 71 -13.91 4.16 17.80
C LYS A 71 -14.25 3.49 16.47
N THR A 72 -13.56 3.86 15.43
CA THR A 72 -13.60 3.13 14.18
C THR A 72 -12.19 2.59 13.94
N ASN A 73 -12.09 1.40 13.39
CA ASN A 73 -10.83 0.83 12.89
C ASN A 73 -10.31 1.61 11.65
N GLU A 74 -10.65 2.89 11.58
CA GLU A 74 -10.53 3.79 10.43
C GLU A 74 -9.10 4.30 10.20
N GLY A 75 -8.16 3.90 11.04
CA GLY A 75 -6.77 4.38 10.94
C GLY A 75 -6.01 3.96 9.70
N LEU A 76 -6.54 3.05 8.87
CA LEU A 76 -5.90 2.48 7.68
C LEU A 76 -6.67 2.74 6.39
N ASP A 77 -7.64 3.64 6.40
CA ASP A 77 -8.43 3.97 5.22
C ASP A 77 -7.61 4.78 4.21
N LEU A 78 -7.77 4.40 2.94
CA LEU A 78 -7.13 5.07 1.82
C LEU A 78 -8.06 6.08 1.15
N SER A 79 -7.48 7.12 0.62
CA SER A 79 -8.06 8.03 -0.35
C SER A 79 -7.16 8.14 -1.57
N VAL A 80 -7.70 8.67 -2.64
CA VAL A 80 -7.01 8.93 -3.89
C VAL A 80 -6.97 10.43 -4.13
N TYR A 81 -5.79 10.94 -4.37
CA TYR A 81 -5.60 12.32 -4.74
C TYR A 81 -5.30 12.42 -6.23
N SER A 82 -6.19 13.06 -6.99
CA SER A 82 -6.00 13.32 -8.41
C SER A 82 -5.08 14.52 -8.61
N LEU A 83 -3.96 14.31 -9.30
CA LEU A 83 -3.03 15.39 -9.66
C LEU A 83 -3.54 16.23 -10.83
N VAL A 84 -4.48 15.70 -11.60
CA VAL A 84 -5.08 16.40 -12.74
C VAL A 84 -6.16 17.39 -12.30
N THR A 85 -7.01 16.98 -11.36
CA THR A 85 -8.14 17.78 -10.88
C THR A 85 -7.90 18.47 -9.56
N ASP A 86 -6.72 18.24 -8.94
CA ASP A 86 -6.32 18.77 -7.62
C ASP A 86 -7.39 18.48 -6.54
N SER A 87 -7.90 17.25 -6.54
CA SER A 87 -9.02 16.86 -5.68
C SER A 87 -8.82 15.48 -5.06
N GLU A 88 -9.31 15.32 -3.84
CA GLU A 88 -9.31 14.05 -3.14
C GLU A 88 -10.65 13.33 -3.34
N ARG A 89 -10.59 12.01 -3.59
CA ARG A 89 -11.75 11.15 -3.77
C ARG A 89 -11.59 9.83 -3.03
N ASP A 90 -12.69 9.12 -2.82
CA ASP A 90 -12.65 7.80 -2.19
C ASP A 90 -12.05 6.75 -3.15
N VAL A 91 -11.27 5.79 -2.61
CA VAL A 91 -10.69 4.68 -3.38
C VAL A 91 -11.76 3.88 -4.14
N LYS A 92 -12.98 3.82 -3.61
CA LYS A 92 -14.11 3.14 -4.26
C LYS A 92 -14.55 3.77 -5.59
N THR A 93 -14.08 4.98 -5.88
CA THR A 93 -14.37 5.69 -7.14
C THR A 93 -13.38 5.39 -8.25
N LEU A 94 -12.36 4.59 -7.98
CA LEU A 94 -11.40 4.15 -8.98
C LEU A 94 -12.07 3.25 -10.03
N SER A 95 -11.70 3.44 -11.28
CA SER A 95 -12.03 2.49 -12.35
C SER A 95 -11.35 1.15 -12.12
N GLY A 96 -11.77 0.10 -12.85
CA GLY A 96 -11.13 -1.21 -12.75
C GLY A 96 -9.61 -1.16 -13.04
N GLY A 97 -9.21 -0.43 -14.06
CA GLY A 97 -7.80 -0.23 -14.42
C GLY A 97 -7.02 0.55 -13.36
N GLU A 98 -7.54 1.70 -12.91
CA GLU A 98 -6.93 2.48 -11.84
C GLU A 98 -6.79 1.66 -10.53
N SER A 99 -7.82 0.86 -10.21
CA SER A 99 -7.83 -0.01 -9.04
C SER A 99 -6.76 -1.09 -9.11
N PHE A 100 -6.58 -1.70 -10.30
CA PHE A 100 -5.53 -2.66 -10.53
C PHE A 100 -4.13 -2.03 -10.40
N LEU A 101 -3.88 -0.87 -11.01
CA LEU A 101 -2.61 -0.16 -10.87
C LEU A 101 -2.31 0.20 -9.41
N ALA A 102 -3.31 0.67 -8.68
CA ALA A 102 -3.17 0.98 -7.25
C ALA A 102 -2.84 -0.27 -6.43
N ALA A 103 -3.54 -1.38 -6.67
CA ALA A 103 -3.28 -2.66 -5.99
C ALA A 103 -1.89 -3.21 -6.31
N LEU A 104 -1.48 -3.17 -7.58
CA LEU A 104 -0.15 -3.59 -8.02
C LEU A 104 0.94 -2.74 -7.34
N ALA A 105 0.80 -1.42 -7.37
CA ALA A 105 1.73 -0.50 -6.71
C ALA A 105 1.85 -0.77 -5.20
N MET A 106 0.72 -1.01 -4.53
CA MET A 106 0.69 -1.36 -3.10
C MET A 106 1.37 -2.70 -2.81
N ALA A 107 1.16 -3.72 -3.63
CA ALA A 107 1.83 -5.01 -3.49
C ALA A 107 3.35 -4.88 -3.64
N LEU A 108 3.81 -4.10 -4.62
CA LEU A 108 5.23 -3.83 -4.83
C LEU A 108 5.83 -3.00 -3.68
N GLY A 109 5.12 -1.98 -3.20
CA GLY A 109 5.54 -1.17 -2.05
C GLY A 109 5.63 -2.00 -0.77
N LEU A 110 4.68 -2.91 -0.54
CA LEU A 110 4.73 -3.85 0.58
C LEU A 110 5.95 -4.77 0.49
N SER A 111 6.21 -5.32 -0.70
CA SER A 111 7.38 -6.18 -0.94
C SER A 111 8.68 -5.48 -0.58
N ASP A 112 8.86 -4.21 -0.97
CA ASP A 112 10.05 -3.43 -0.65
C ASP A 112 10.20 -3.19 0.87
N ILE A 113 9.11 -2.91 1.56
CA ILE A 113 9.15 -2.69 3.02
C ILE A 113 9.47 -3.99 3.76
N VAL A 114 8.90 -5.12 3.33
CA VAL A 114 9.22 -6.44 3.92
C VAL A 114 10.69 -6.78 3.72
N GLU A 115 11.22 -6.59 2.51
CA GLU A 115 12.63 -6.84 2.20
C GLU A 115 13.57 -5.99 3.09
N ARG A 116 13.29 -4.70 3.23
CA ARG A 116 14.08 -3.80 4.08
C ARG A 116 13.98 -4.13 5.57
N SER A 117 12.81 -4.59 6.03
CA SER A 117 12.55 -4.85 7.45
C SER A 117 13.06 -6.22 7.90
N ALA A 118 12.98 -7.22 7.04
CA ALA A 118 13.29 -8.61 7.39
C ALA A 118 14.77 -9.00 7.20
N GLY A 119 15.58 -8.11 6.62
CA GLY A 119 17.04 -8.23 6.50
C GLY A 119 17.61 -9.44 5.76
N ALA A 120 16.77 -10.40 5.39
CA ALA A 120 17.17 -11.64 4.72
C ALA A 120 16.05 -12.32 3.91
N ILE A 121 14.84 -11.77 3.88
CA ILE A 121 13.74 -12.35 3.10
C ILE A 121 13.62 -11.53 1.80
N HIS A 122 14.25 -12.06 0.74
CA HIS A 122 14.04 -11.54 -0.60
C HIS A 122 12.94 -12.39 -1.25
N PRO A 123 11.81 -11.81 -1.63
CA PRO A 123 10.83 -12.54 -2.43
C PRO A 123 11.41 -12.74 -3.83
N ASP A 124 11.93 -13.94 -4.09
CA ASP A 124 12.55 -14.30 -5.37
C ASP A 124 11.53 -14.38 -6.50
N MET A 125 10.27 -14.56 -6.17
CA MET A 125 9.17 -14.73 -7.12
C MET A 125 7.95 -13.89 -6.74
N MET A 126 7.34 -13.29 -7.75
CA MET A 126 6.04 -12.63 -7.66
C MET A 126 5.14 -13.13 -8.78
N PHE A 127 3.90 -13.50 -8.46
CA PHE A 127 2.91 -13.88 -9.47
C PHE A 127 1.78 -12.84 -9.48
N ILE A 128 1.43 -12.41 -10.68
CA ILE A 128 0.32 -11.49 -10.92
C ILE A 128 -0.70 -12.27 -11.74
N ASP A 129 -1.88 -12.44 -11.17
CA ASP A 129 -2.97 -13.17 -11.77
C ASP A 129 -4.01 -12.19 -12.30
N GLU A 130 -4.17 -12.14 -13.63
CA GLU A 130 -5.13 -11.29 -14.33
C GLU A 130 -4.92 -9.76 -14.10
N GLY A 131 -5.91 -8.94 -14.42
CA GLY A 131 -5.95 -7.51 -14.16
C GLY A 131 -5.54 -6.61 -15.32
N PHE A 132 -4.63 -7.05 -16.18
CA PHE A 132 -4.13 -6.25 -17.30
C PHE A 132 -5.17 -5.96 -18.38
N GLY A 133 -6.22 -6.78 -18.46
CA GLY A 133 -7.31 -6.57 -19.40
C GLY A 133 -8.16 -5.34 -19.13
N SER A 134 -8.14 -4.82 -17.92
CA SER A 134 -8.85 -3.59 -17.53
C SER A 134 -8.08 -2.30 -17.82
N LEU A 135 -6.81 -2.41 -18.24
CA LEU A 135 -5.94 -1.28 -18.55
C LEU A 135 -6.08 -0.84 -20.01
N ASP A 136 -5.99 0.46 -20.24
CA ASP A 136 -5.71 1.00 -21.56
C ASP A 136 -4.26 0.63 -22.02
N ALA A 137 -4.01 0.78 -23.31
CA ALA A 137 -2.74 0.38 -23.90
C ALA A 137 -1.52 1.08 -23.28
N GLN A 138 -1.64 2.36 -22.95
CA GLN A 138 -0.54 3.15 -22.37
C GLN A 138 -0.24 2.72 -20.95
N SER A 139 -1.26 2.63 -20.08
CA SER A 139 -1.10 2.18 -18.69
C SER A 139 -0.58 0.75 -18.61
N ARG A 140 -1.01 -0.12 -19.54
CA ARG A 140 -0.51 -1.49 -19.65
C ARG A 140 0.97 -1.52 -19.96
N GLN A 141 1.41 -0.75 -20.96
CA GLN A 141 2.81 -0.66 -21.33
C GLN A 141 3.68 -0.19 -20.17
N GLN A 142 3.26 0.87 -19.48
CA GLN A 142 3.97 1.40 -18.32
C GLN A 142 4.04 0.42 -17.14
N ALA A 143 2.96 -0.33 -16.89
CA ALA A 143 2.97 -1.37 -15.87
C ALA A 143 3.96 -2.50 -16.19
N ILE A 144 4.04 -2.92 -17.48
CA ILE A 144 5.00 -3.93 -17.93
C ILE A 144 6.44 -3.43 -17.80
N GLU A 145 6.71 -2.18 -18.14
CA GLU A 145 8.04 -1.58 -17.99
C GLU A 145 8.49 -1.58 -16.52
N VAL A 146 7.63 -1.15 -15.61
CA VAL A 146 7.90 -1.19 -14.15
C VAL A 146 8.15 -2.61 -13.66
N LEU A 147 7.39 -3.59 -14.15
CA LEU A 147 7.59 -5.00 -13.79
C LEU A 147 8.86 -5.58 -14.41
N GLY A 148 9.22 -5.14 -15.61
CA GLY A 148 10.45 -5.51 -16.29
C GLY A 148 11.71 -5.02 -15.56
N GLU A 149 11.68 -3.80 -15.07
CA GLU A 149 12.74 -3.24 -14.21
C GLU A 149 12.92 -4.07 -12.93
N LEU A 150 11.84 -4.48 -12.31
CA LEU A 150 11.88 -5.34 -11.11
C LEU A 150 12.42 -6.73 -11.40
N ALA A 151 12.08 -7.32 -12.55
CA ALA A 151 12.58 -8.63 -12.96
C ALA A 151 14.07 -8.60 -13.31
N GLY A 152 14.63 -7.42 -13.69
CA GLY A 152 16.05 -7.25 -14.01
C GLY A 152 16.99 -7.36 -12.81
N ASP A 153 16.50 -7.08 -11.62
CA ASP A 153 17.30 -6.91 -10.39
C ASP A 153 17.39 -8.15 -9.48
N SER A 154 17.06 -9.35 -9.94
CA SER A 154 17.10 -10.61 -9.19
C SER A 154 15.75 -11.25 -8.85
N ARG A 155 14.64 -10.71 -9.28
CA ARG A 155 13.31 -11.27 -9.03
C ARG A 155 12.69 -11.89 -10.28
N MET A 156 11.99 -12.99 -10.10
CA MET A 156 11.17 -13.57 -11.16
C MET A 156 9.74 -13.02 -11.05
N VAL A 157 9.26 -12.41 -12.13
CA VAL A 157 7.87 -11.95 -12.21
C VAL A 157 7.11 -12.85 -13.17
N GLY A 158 6.14 -13.59 -12.66
CA GLY A 158 5.22 -14.41 -13.46
C GLY A 158 3.91 -13.67 -13.66
N ILE A 159 3.43 -13.60 -14.90
CA ILE A 159 2.14 -12.99 -15.24
C ILE A 159 1.23 -14.05 -15.83
N ILE A 160 0.06 -14.23 -15.24
CA ILE A 160 -1.02 -15.05 -15.78
C ILE A 160 -2.01 -14.10 -16.43
N SER A 161 -2.20 -14.21 -17.75
CA SER A 161 -3.11 -13.33 -18.47
C SER A 161 -3.60 -13.94 -19.77
N HIS A 162 -4.83 -13.62 -20.12
CA HIS A 162 -5.43 -13.96 -21.42
C HIS A 162 -5.23 -12.83 -22.47
N VAL A 163 -4.62 -11.72 -22.11
CA VAL A 163 -4.38 -10.56 -22.99
C VAL A 163 -3.33 -10.89 -24.03
N THR A 164 -3.70 -10.83 -25.32
CA THR A 164 -2.83 -11.24 -26.42
C THR A 164 -1.61 -10.33 -26.57
N GLU A 165 -1.77 -9.04 -26.35
CA GLU A 165 -0.72 -8.04 -26.46
C GLU A 165 0.42 -8.26 -25.43
N LEU A 166 0.09 -8.78 -24.24
CA LEU A 166 1.10 -9.19 -23.26
C LEU A 166 1.98 -10.33 -23.76
N LYS A 167 1.39 -11.25 -24.54
CA LYS A 167 2.12 -12.39 -25.10
C LYS A 167 3.20 -11.95 -26.10
N GLU A 168 3.05 -10.81 -26.74
CA GLU A 168 4.01 -10.30 -27.72
C GLU A 168 5.18 -9.58 -27.05
N GLN A 169 4.98 -9.05 -25.86
CA GLN A 169 5.96 -8.23 -25.13
C GLN A 169 6.84 -9.03 -24.17
N ILE A 170 6.47 -10.26 -23.86
CA ILE A 170 7.20 -11.10 -22.90
C ILE A 170 7.93 -12.23 -23.65
N ASP A 171 9.26 -12.31 -23.51
CA ASP A 171 10.11 -13.27 -24.25
C ASP A 171 9.93 -14.72 -23.80
N ARG A 172 9.68 -14.97 -22.52
CA ARG A 172 9.52 -16.32 -21.96
C ARG A 172 8.05 -16.60 -21.67
N LYS A 173 7.47 -17.54 -22.42
CA LYS A 173 6.04 -17.89 -22.36
C LYS A 173 5.87 -19.38 -22.06
N LEU A 174 4.92 -19.67 -21.16
CA LEU A 174 4.30 -20.98 -21.05
C LEU A 174 2.88 -20.86 -21.60
N VAL A 175 2.59 -21.55 -22.68
CA VAL A 175 1.24 -21.65 -23.25
C VAL A 175 0.68 -22.98 -22.79
N VAL A 176 -0.38 -22.93 -22.00
CA VAL A 176 -1.15 -24.10 -21.55
C VAL A 176 -2.38 -24.25 -22.43
#